data_e96f6302427d122e352a9791595212fc
#
_entry.id   e96f6302427d122e352a9791595212fc
#
_cell.length_a   1.000
_cell.length_b   1.000
_cell.length_c   1.000
_cell.angle_alpha   90.00
_cell.angle_beta   90.00
_cell.angle_gamma   90.00
#
_symmetry.space_group_name_H-M   'P 1'
#
loop_
_entity.id
_entity.type
_entity.pdbx_description
1 polymer ?
#
loop_
_entity_poly.entity_id
_entity_poly.type
_entity_poly.pdbx_seq_one_letter_code
_entity_poly.pdbx_strand_id
1 'polypeptide(L)'
;MIFSLPKLDYQKSALAPIMSEETLDLHHGKHHQTYITNLNNFIKDTEMAKMSLEEIITYSSKDKSKTGIFNNASQHWNHIMFWKCMKPSGGGQMPKKLKERIVADFGSEENFKKEFIQAGVTQFGSGWCWLSINNGKLFVSKTPNAENTLIQNMKPILGCDVWEHSYYVDYRNRRPEYLENFYEKLINWEFVESQLD
;
A
#
# COMPACT_ATOMS: atom_id res chain seq x y z
N MET A 1 -13.64 3.14 -20.23
CA MET A 1 -12.61 2.68 -19.27
C MET A 1 -13.23 2.74 -17.89
N ILE A 2 -13.24 1.63 -17.15
CA ILE A 2 -13.97 1.51 -15.88
C ILE A 2 -13.14 2.11 -14.74
N PHE A 3 -11.87 1.71 -14.67
CA PHE A 3 -10.91 2.29 -13.74
C PHE A 3 -9.87 3.15 -14.48
N SER A 4 -9.36 4.16 -13.82
CA SER A 4 -8.35 5.08 -14.36
C SER A 4 -7.22 5.28 -13.36
N LEU A 5 -6.03 5.65 -13.86
CA LEU A 5 -4.89 5.96 -13.02
C LEU A 5 -5.21 7.21 -12.17
N PRO A 6 -5.21 7.10 -10.83
CA PRO A 6 -5.43 8.26 -9.97
C PRO A 6 -4.28 9.26 -10.14
N LYS A 7 -4.60 10.54 -10.05
CA LYS A 7 -3.56 11.57 -9.94
C LYS A 7 -2.87 11.45 -8.58
N LEU A 8 -1.57 11.72 -8.57
CA LEU A 8 -0.85 11.91 -7.32
C LEU A 8 -1.21 13.28 -6.72
N ASP A 9 -1.31 13.36 -5.40
CA ASP A 9 -1.55 14.61 -4.68
C ASP A 9 -0.28 15.49 -4.58
N TYR A 10 0.81 15.05 -5.18
CA TYR A 10 2.12 15.71 -5.21
C TYR A 10 2.82 15.48 -6.56
N GLN A 11 3.80 16.34 -6.85
CA GLN A 11 4.65 16.17 -8.04
C GLN A 11 5.56 14.94 -7.86
N LYS A 12 5.86 14.24 -8.94
CA LYS A 12 6.70 13.03 -8.90
C LYS A 12 8.09 13.26 -8.28
N SER A 13 8.65 14.44 -8.51
CA SER A 13 9.95 14.85 -7.93
C SER A 13 9.88 15.23 -6.44
N ALA A 14 8.68 15.38 -5.87
CA ALA A 14 8.52 15.95 -4.53
C ALA A 14 8.86 14.98 -3.39
N LEU A 15 9.00 13.68 -3.66
CA LEU A 15 9.42 12.68 -2.68
C LEU A 15 10.96 12.48 -2.66
N ALA A 16 11.69 13.14 -3.57
CA ALA A 16 13.15 13.09 -3.57
C ALA A 16 13.74 13.75 -2.29
N PRO A 17 14.90 13.28 -1.79
CA PRO A 17 15.73 12.21 -2.33
C PRO A 17 15.34 10.79 -1.88
N ILE A 18 14.21 10.64 -1.18
CA ILE A 18 13.81 9.36 -0.56
C ILE A 18 13.26 8.40 -1.61
N MET A 19 12.50 8.93 -2.55
CA MET A 19 11.99 8.21 -3.71
C MET A 19 12.15 9.13 -4.92
N SER A 20 12.92 8.69 -5.91
CA SER A 20 13.24 9.49 -7.08
C SER A 20 12.05 9.68 -8.02
N GLU A 21 12.10 10.71 -8.86
CA GLU A 21 11.15 10.93 -9.94
C GLU A 21 11.13 9.74 -10.92
N GLU A 22 12.30 9.14 -11.20
CA GLU A 22 12.42 7.94 -12.02
C GLU A 22 11.63 6.77 -11.43
N THR A 23 11.76 6.54 -10.12
CA THR A 23 10.95 5.52 -9.43
C THR A 23 9.47 5.80 -9.58
N LEU A 24 9.01 7.04 -9.39
CA LEU A 24 7.59 7.41 -9.56
C LEU A 24 7.12 7.27 -11.02
N ASP A 25 7.95 7.61 -12.00
CA ASP A 25 7.63 7.44 -13.42
C ASP A 25 7.42 5.97 -13.79
N LEU A 26 8.27 5.09 -13.29
CA LEU A 26 8.15 3.65 -13.50
C LEU A 26 7.00 3.06 -12.68
N HIS A 27 6.95 3.34 -11.41
CA HIS A 27 6.04 2.70 -10.47
C HIS A 27 4.59 3.15 -10.66
N HIS A 28 4.33 4.47 -10.65
CA HIS A 28 3.01 5.02 -10.91
C HIS A 28 2.67 4.97 -12.41
N GLY A 29 3.56 5.46 -13.26
CA GLY A 29 3.27 5.67 -14.68
C GLY A 29 3.29 4.39 -15.53
N LYS A 30 3.97 3.32 -15.11
CA LYS A 30 4.06 2.06 -15.84
C LYS A 30 3.42 0.90 -15.07
N HIS A 31 3.93 0.53 -13.89
CA HIS A 31 3.41 -0.62 -13.15
C HIS A 31 1.94 -0.43 -12.78
N HIS A 32 1.58 0.64 -12.08
CA HIS A 32 0.19 0.89 -11.69
C HIS A 32 -0.73 1.02 -12.89
N GLN A 33 -0.31 1.76 -13.93
CA GLN A 33 -1.10 1.88 -15.17
C GLN A 33 -1.33 0.52 -15.84
N THR A 34 -0.35 -0.37 -15.81
CA THR A 34 -0.49 -1.71 -16.42
C THR A 34 -1.52 -2.55 -15.67
N TYR A 35 -1.54 -2.52 -14.32
CA TYR A 35 -2.57 -3.22 -13.54
C TYR A 35 -3.98 -2.75 -13.91
N ILE A 36 -4.17 -1.44 -14.07
CA ILE A 36 -5.46 -0.86 -14.45
C ILE A 36 -5.87 -1.30 -15.85
N THR A 37 -4.94 -1.24 -16.81
CA THR A 37 -5.20 -1.63 -18.19
C THR A 37 -5.61 -3.11 -18.27
N ASN A 38 -4.88 -3.98 -17.59
CA ASN A 38 -5.18 -5.40 -17.53
C ASN A 38 -6.52 -5.67 -16.83
N LEU A 39 -6.78 -5.05 -15.68
CA LEU A 39 -8.04 -5.19 -14.98
C LEU A 39 -9.22 -4.81 -15.88
N ASN A 40 -9.17 -3.63 -16.49
CA ASN A 40 -10.23 -3.17 -17.41
C ASN A 40 -10.45 -4.14 -18.57
N ASN A 41 -9.37 -4.70 -19.15
CA ASN A 41 -9.49 -5.69 -20.21
C ASN A 41 -10.16 -6.99 -19.74
N PHE A 42 -9.88 -7.44 -18.53
CA PHE A 42 -10.49 -8.65 -17.96
C PHE A 42 -11.98 -8.50 -17.68
N ILE A 43 -12.43 -7.31 -17.26
CA ILE A 43 -13.78 -7.13 -16.72
C ILE A 43 -14.76 -6.42 -17.66
N LYS A 44 -14.28 -5.80 -18.78
CA LYS A 44 -15.06 -4.89 -19.63
C LYS A 44 -16.43 -5.41 -20.09
N ASP A 45 -16.54 -6.70 -20.35
CA ASP A 45 -17.76 -7.32 -20.88
C ASP A 45 -18.39 -8.30 -19.87
N THR A 46 -18.14 -8.09 -18.56
CA THR A 46 -18.61 -8.94 -17.47
C THR A 46 -19.43 -8.13 -16.46
N GLU A 47 -20.17 -8.82 -15.59
CA GLU A 47 -20.88 -8.18 -14.48
C GLU A 47 -19.93 -7.48 -13.49
N MET A 48 -18.66 -7.89 -13.43
CA MET A 48 -17.65 -7.22 -12.59
C MET A 48 -17.37 -5.78 -13.02
N ALA A 49 -17.72 -5.41 -14.26
CA ALA A 49 -17.63 -4.02 -14.71
C ALA A 49 -18.53 -3.04 -13.93
N LYS A 50 -19.52 -3.56 -13.20
CA LYS A 50 -20.46 -2.78 -12.39
C LYS A 50 -20.13 -2.79 -10.89
N MET A 51 -19.12 -3.56 -10.49
CA MET A 51 -18.71 -3.72 -9.10
C MET A 51 -17.69 -2.65 -8.69
N SER A 52 -17.65 -2.33 -7.39
CA SER A 52 -16.54 -1.59 -6.80
C SER A 52 -15.24 -2.40 -6.86
N LEU A 53 -14.13 -1.72 -6.69
CA LEU A 53 -12.81 -2.38 -6.72
C LEU A 53 -12.68 -3.41 -5.59
N GLU A 54 -13.17 -3.09 -4.40
CA GLU A 54 -13.18 -3.95 -3.23
C GLU A 54 -14.07 -5.18 -3.42
N GLU A 55 -15.22 -5.03 -4.07
CA GLU A 55 -16.11 -6.14 -4.43
C GLU A 55 -15.41 -7.08 -5.43
N ILE A 56 -14.74 -6.55 -6.45
CA ILE A 56 -13.97 -7.34 -7.41
C ILE A 56 -12.88 -8.14 -6.71
N ILE A 57 -12.11 -7.49 -5.81
CA ILE A 57 -11.05 -8.15 -5.04
C ILE A 57 -11.65 -9.31 -4.23
N THR A 58 -12.67 -9.02 -3.43
CA THR A 58 -13.29 -10.02 -2.55
C THR A 58 -13.93 -11.17 -3.34
N TYR A 59 -14.57 -10.88 -4.45
CA TYR A 59 -15.18 -11.87 -5.32
C TYR A 59 -14.12 -12.75 -5.99
N SER A 60 -13.10 -12.14 -6.60
CA SER A 60 -12.09 -12.87 -7.37
C SER A 60 -11.10 -13.64 -6.49
N SER A 61 -10.88 -13.21 -5.24
CA SER A 61 -9.99 -13.90 -4.29
C SER A 61 -10.45 -15.35 -3.97
N LYS A 62 -11.74 -15.63 -4.13
CA LYS A 62 -12.35 -16.92 -3.80
C LYS A 62 -12.28 -17.95 -4.94
N ASP A 63 -11.81 -17.56 -6.11
CA ASP A 63 -11.81 -18.38 -7.32
C ASP A 63 -10.47 -18.34 -8.02
N LYS A 64 -9.73 -19.44 -7.96
CA LYS A 64 -8.39 -19.57 -8.57
C LYS A 64 -8.41 -19.32 -10.09
N SER A 65 -9.53 -19.55 -10.78
CA SER A 65 -9.67 -19.26 -12.20
C SER A 65 -9.63 -17.74 -12.49
N LYS A 66 -9.88 -16.92 -11.48
CA LYS A 66 -9.88 -15.44 -11.54
C LYS A 66 -8.60 -14.80 -10.97
N THR A 67 -7.52 -15.57 -10.79
CA THR A 67 -6.26 -15.07 -10.25
C THR A 67 -5.73 -13.83 -11.00
N GLY A 68 -5.87 -13.79 -12.33
CA GLY A 68 -5.47 -12.61 -13.11
C GLY A 68 -6.28 -11.36 -12.76
N ILE A 69 -7.59 -11.50 -12.57
CA ILE A 69 -8.47 -10.40 -12.14
C ILE A 69 -8.10 -9.97 -10.72
N PHE A 70 -8.00 -10.92 -9.81
CA PHE A 70 -7.60 -10.67 -8.43
C PHE A 70 -6.28 -9.90 -8.32
N ASN A 71 -5.23 -10.38 -8.99
CA ASN A 71 -3.92 -9.75 -8.93
C ASN A 71 -3.97 -8.29 -9.42
N ASN A 72 -4.63 -8.02 -10.54
CA ASN A 72 -4.66 -6.67 -11.09
C ASN A 72 -5.59 -5.74 -10.29
N ALA A 73 -6.72 -6.24 -9.79
CA ALA A 73 -7.62 -5.45 -8.93
C ALA A 73 -6.95 -5.12 -7.59
N SER A 74 -6.35 -6.12 -6.94
CA SER A 74 -5.64 -5.91 -5.68
C SER A 74 -4.47 -4.96 -5.83
N GLN A 75 -3.63 -5.13 -6.87
CA GLN A 75 -2.53 -4.21 -7.13
C GLN A 75 -3.00 -2.79 -7.43
N HIS A 76 -4.10 -2.64 -8.17
CA HIS A 76 -4.67 -1.30 -8.38
C HIS A 76 -5.08 -0.66 -7.05
N TRP A 77 -5.79 -1.39 -6.19
CA TRP A 77 -6.19 -0.91 -4.87
C TRP A 77 -5.01 -0.61 -3.95
N ASN A 78 -4.03 -1.54 -3.88
CA ASN A 78 -2.83 -1.40 -3.07
C ASN A 78 -2.05 -0.12 -3.44
N HIS A 79 -1.93 0.17 -4.73
CA HIS A 79 -1.22 1.35 -5.20
C HIS A 79 -1.99 2.65 -4.93
N ILE A 80 -3.34 2.65 -5.04
CA ILE A 80 -4.15 3.81 -4.62
C ILE A 80 -3.86 4.15 -3.16
N MET A 81 -3.87 3.14 -2.30
CA MET A 81 -3.58 3.28 -0.87
C MET A 81 -2.15 3.77 -0.64
N PHE A 82 -1.18 3.16 -1.31
CA PHE A 82 0.25 3.49 -1.18
C PHE A 82 0.54 4.96 -1.49
N TRP A 83 -0.01 5.49 -2.60
CA TRP A 83 0.19 6.89 -2.96
C TRP A 83 -0.37 7.85 -1.92
N LYS A 84 -1.53 7.55 -1.34
CA LYS A 84 -2.14 8.35 -0.27
C LYS A 84 -1.40 8.25 1.06
N CYS A 85 -0.74 7.11 1.30
CA CYS A 85 0.09 6.91 2.49
C CYS A 85 1.36 7.76 2.49
N MET A 86 1.70 8.41 1.38
CA MET A 86 2.91 9.23 1.27
C MET A 86 2.59 10.70 1.05
N LYS A 87 3.47 11.57 1.54
CA LYS A 87 3.48 13.00 1.23
C LYS A 87 4.91 13.56 1.23
N PRO A 88 5.16 14.67 0.53
CA PRO A 88 6.41 15.42 0.68
C PRO A 88 6.63 15.85 2.13
N SER A 89 7.84 15.71 2.63
CA SER A 89 8.17 15.99 4.04
C SER A 89 7.27 15.26 5.03
N GLY A 90 6.91 14.02 4.69
CA GLY A 90 6.12 13.13 5.55
C GLY A 90 6.94 12.56 6.71
N GLY A 91 6.38 11.56 7.39
CA GLY A 91 6.97 11.02 8.61
C GLY A 91 6.86 11.97 9.80
N GLY A 92 7.87 11.95 10.67
CA GLY A 92 7.89 12.82 11.85
C GLY A 92 6.82 12.49 12.89
N GLN A 93 6.25 13.53 13.51
CA GLN A 93 5.33 13.36 14.63
C GLN A 93 3.95 12.90 14.16
N MET A 94 3.45 11.81 14.76
CA MET A 94 2.07 11.35 14.53
C MET A 94 1.04 12.29 15.16
N PRO A 95 -0.13 12.48 14.50
CA PRO A 95 -1.27 13.15 15.11
C PRO A 95 -1.72 12.43 16.40
N LYS A 96 -2.30 13.21 17.32
CA LYS A 96 -2.57 12.76 18.69
C LYS A 96 -3.45 11.50 18.76
N LYS A 97 -4.55 11.46 18.01
CA LYS A 97 -5.50 10.33 18.03
C LYS A 97 -4.84 9.03 17.55
N LEU A 98 -4.07 9.12 16.46
CA LEU A 98 -3.31 7.98 15.94
C LEU A 98 -2.24 7.51 16.92
N LYS A 99 -1.46 8.43 17.48
CA LYS A 99 -0.43 8.12 18.49
C LYS A 99 -1.01 7.41 19.70
N GLU A 100 -2.08 7.93 20.30
CA GLU A 100 -2.76 7.32 21.45
C GLU A 100 -3.21 5.90 21.12
N ARG A 101 -3.73 5.71 19.89
CA ARG A 101 -4.17 4.39 19.45
C ARG A 101 -3.00 3.42 19.26
N ILE A 102 -1.90 3.86 18.65
CA ILE A 102 -0.69 3.06 18.47
C ILE A 102 -0.09 2.69 19.82
N VAL A 103 0.00 3.62 20.76
CA VAL A 103 0.52 3.33 22.10
C VAL A 103 -0.37 2.33 22.84
N ALA A 104 -1.69 2.43 22.70
CA ALA A 104 -2.62 1.48 23.32
C ALA A 104 -2.47 0.05 22.77
N ASP A 105 -2.26 -0.11 21.47
CA ASP A 105 -2.24 -1.43 20.83
C ASP A 105 -0.82 -2.05 20.75
N PHE A 106 0.26 -1.22 20.69
CA PHE A 106 1.66 -1.68 20.56
C PHE A 106 2.54 -1.38 21.78
N GLY A 107 2.02 -0.65 22.77
CA GLY A 107 2.76 -0.23 23.95
C GLY A 107 3.63 1.01 23.76
N SER A 108 4.17 1.26 22.56
CA SER A 108 4.92 2.47 22.19
C SER A 108 4.96 2.69 20.69
N GLU A 109 5.28 3.93 20.26
CA GLU A 109 5.55 4.25 18.87
C GLU A 109 6.78 3.50 18.35
N GLU A 110 7.79 3.29 19.18
CA GLU A 110 9.01 2.57 18.84
C GLU A 110 8.74 1.09 18.56
N ASN A 111 7.92 0.43 19.37
CA ASN A 111 7.51 -0.94 19.14
C ASN A 111 6.75 -1.08 17.82
N PHE A 112 5.79 -0.19 17.57
CA PHE A 112 5.05 -0.16 16.31
C PHE A 112 6.00 0.00 15.12
N LYS A 113 6.90 1.00 15.16
CA LYS A 113 7.90 1.22 14.13
C LYS A 113 8.69 -0.07 13.84
N LYS A 114 9.21 -0.68 14.91
CA LYS A 114 9.99 -1.92 14.81
C LYS A 114 9.19 -3.05 14.17
N GLU A 115 7.94 -3.26 14.60
CA GLU A 115 7.08 -4.31 14.04
C GLU A 115 6.76 -4.05 12.56
N PHE A 116 6.42 -2.80 12.19
CA PHE A 116 6.09 -2.44 10.81
C PHE A 116 7.28 -2.64 9.87
N ILE A 117 8.46 -2.13 10.25
CA ILE A 117 9.68 -2.31 9.46
C ILE A 117 10.05 -3.78 9.38
N GLN A 118 9.99 -4.53 10.47
CA GLN A 118 10.29 -5.95 10.49
C GLN A 118 9.34 -6.76 9.60
N ALA A 119 8.06 -6.42 9.56
CA ALA A 119 7.10 -7.05 8.65
C ALA A 119 7.51 -6.87 7.18
N GLY A 120 7.90 -5.66 6.77
CA GLY A 120 8.37 -5.40 5.40
C GLY A 120 9.70 -6.06 5.07
N VAL A 121 10.67 -6.04 5.99
CA VAL A 121 11.98 -6.69 5.83
C VAL A 121 11.85 -8.19 5.66
N THR A 122 10.99 -8.82 6.48
CA THR A 122 10.81 -10.28 6.49
C THR A 122 9.78 -10.78 5.48
N GLN A 123 9.15 -9.90 4.70
CA GLN A 123 8.33 -10.33 3.57
C GLN A 123 9.25 -10.97 2.53
N PHE A 124 9.16 -12.29 2.39
CA PHE A 124 9.99 -13.04 1.44
C PHE A 124 9.51 -12.76 0.00
N GLY A 125 10.42 -12.28 -0.83
CA GLY A 125 10.11 -11.89 -2.22
C GLY A 125 9.24 -10.64 -2.30
N SER A 126 8.35 -10.61 -3.30
CA SER A 126 7.42 -9.52 -3.55
C SER A 126 6.25 -9.54 -2.57
N GLY A 127 5.78 -8.38 -2.18
CA GLY A 127 4.62 -8.26 -1.30
C GLY A 127 4.47 -6.88 -0.69
N TRP A 128 3.74 -6.82 0.40
CA TRP A 128 3.33 -5.60 1.08
C TRP A 128 3.46 -5.74 2.59
N CYS A 129 3.72 -4.67 3.31
CA CYS A 129 3.47 -4.60 4.75
C CYS A 129 2.37 -3.59 5.05
N TRP A 130 1.58 -3.89 6.08
CA TRP A 130 0.35 -3.21 6.40
C TRP A 130 0.23 -2.86 7.88
N LEU A 131 -0.36 -1.72 8.16
CA LEU A 131 -1.07 -1.46 9.41
C LEU A 131 -2.56 -1.53 9.10
N SER A 132 -3.29 -2.39 9.80
CA SER A 132 -4.72 -2.60 9.58
C SER A 132 -5.50 -2.57 10.87
N ILE A 133 -6.80 -2.29 10.79
CA ILE A 133 -7.74 -2.46 11.89
C ILE A 133 -8.35 -3.86 11.78
N ASN A 134 -8.22 -4.65 12.85
CA ASN A 134 -8.80 -5.97 12.98
C ASN A 134 -9.59 -6.05 14.30
N ASN A 135 -10.90 -6.27 14.23
CA ASN A 135 -11.78 -6.34 15.40
C ASN A 135 -11.57 -5.17 16.38
N GLY A 136 -11.45 -3.98 15.84
CA GLY A 136 -11.28 -2.77 16.64
C GLY A 136 -9.87 -2.53 17.16
N LYS A 137 -8.86 -3.34 16.87
CA LYS A 137 -7.44 -3.15 17.24
C LYS A 137 -6.55 -2.93 16.03
N LEU A 138 -5.48 -2.20 16.22
CA LEU A 138 -4.43 -2.05 15.21
C LEU A 138 -3.57 -3.31 15.18
N PHE A 139 -3.24 -3.74 13.97
CA PHE A 139 -2.47 -4.96 13.73
C PHE A 139 -1.49 -4.75 12.57
N VAL A 140 -0.23 -5.09 12.77
CA VAL A 140 0.79 -5.11 11.72
C VAL A 140 0.82 -6.48 11.06
N SER A 141 0.84 -6.50 9.74
CA SER A 141 0.91 -7.73 8.95
C SER A 141 1.71 -7.55 7.67
N LYS A 142 1.96 -8.65 6.99
CA LYS A 142 2.56 -8.69 5.65
C LYS A 142 1.80 -9.66 4.77
N THR A 143 1.75 -9.39 3.47
CA THR A 143 1.07 -10.22 2.49
C THR A 143 1.97 -10.45 1.26
N PRO A 144 1.95 -11.64 0.66
CA PRO A 144 2.74 -11.92 -0.53
C PRO A 144 2.07 -11.35 -1.79
N ASN A 145 2.89 -11.04 -2.78
CA ASN A 145 2.48 -10.65 -4.12
C ASN A 145 1.43 -9.53 -4.14
N ALA A 146 0.24 -9.79 -4.69
CA ALA A 146 -0.84 -8.82 -4.83
C ALA A 146 -1.81 -8.82 -3.63
N GLU A 147 -1.69 -9.76 -2.71
CA GLU A 147 -2.62 -9.88 -1.58
C GLU A 147 -2.60 -8.63 -0.69
N ASN A 148 -3.73 -8.35 -0.10
CA ASN A 148 -3.92 -7.30 0.90
C ASN A 148 -4.84 -7.78 2.02
N THR A 149 -4.97 -6.98 3.07
CA THR A 149 -5.71 -7.39 4.28
C THR A 149 -7.23 -7.29 4.13
N LEU A 150 -7.75 -6.72 3.02
CA LEU A 150 -9.20 -6.75 2.72
C LEU A 150 -9.74 -8.19 2.61
N ILE A 151 -8.97 -9.11 1.99
CA ILE A 151 -9.38 -10.52 1.85
C ILE A 151 -9.38 -11.27 3.18
N GLN A 152 -8.80 -10.68 4.22
CA GLN A 152 -8.77 -11.19 5.60
C GLN A 152 -9.83 -10.49 6.49
N ASN A 153 -10.74 -9.70 5.88
CA ASN A 153 -11.74 -8.87 6.57
C ASN A 153 -11.14 -7.84 7.54
N MET A 154 -9.94 -7.35 7.25
CA MET A 154 -9.31 -6.25 7.99
C MET A 154 -9.40 -4.97 7.16
N LYS A 155 -9.45 -3.81 7.83
CA LYS A 155 -9.38 -2.50 7.19
C LYS A 155 -7.92 -2.01 7.17
N PRO A 156 -7.21 -2.06 6.02
CA PRO A 156 -5.86 -1.47 5.94
C PRO A 156 -5.94 0.05 6.03
N ILE A 157 -5.05 0.64 6.84
CA ILE A 157 -4.96 2.10 7.05
C ILE A 157 -3.58 2.67 6.68
N LEU A 158 -2.56 1.82 6.59
CA LEU A 158 -1.23 2.15 6.06
C LEU A 158 -0.72 0.93 5.29
N GLY A 159 -0.17 1.16 4.10
CA GLY A 159 0.47 0.13 3.29
C GLY A 159 1.82 0.61 2.76
N CYS A 160 2.81 -0.29 2.73
CA CYS A 160 4.08 -0.07 2.06
C CYS A 160 4.37 -1.20 1.09
N ASP A 161 4.66 -0.84 -0.15
CA ASP A 161 5.06 -1.77 -1.19
C ASP A 161 6.51 -2.23 -0.98
N VAL A 162 6.74 -3.53 -0.88
CA VAL A 162 8.06 -4.13 -0.77
C VAL A 162 8.42 -5.02 -1.96
N TRP A 163 7.69 -4.90 -3.07
CA TRP A 163 8.16 -5.36 -4.36
C TRP A 163 9.46 -4.62 -4.73
N GLU A 164 10.40 -5.29 -5.37
CA GLU A 164 11.68 -4.66 -5.75
C GLU A 164 11.50 -3.44 -6.66
N HIS A 165 10.49 -3.46 -7.54
CA HIS A 165 10.21 -2.31 -8.40
C HIS A 165 9.87 -1.01 -7.63
N SER A 166 9.46 -1.10 -6.37
CA SER A 166 9.12 0.07 -5.55
C SER A 166 10.35 0.81 -5.01
N TYR A 167 11.51 0.12 -4.90
CA TYR A 167 12.68 0.69 -4.25
C TYR A 167 14.03 0.39 -4.94
N TYR A 168 14.10 -0.55 -5.88
CA TYR A 168 15.38 -1.02 -6.40
C TYR A 168 16.17 0.05 -7.16
N VAL A 169 15.51 0.99 -7.83
CA VAL A 169 16.16 2.11 -8.52
C VAL A 169 16.99 2.94 -7.53
N ASP A 170 16.42 3.27 -6.37
CA ASP A 170 17.04 4.17 -5.39
C ASP A 170 17.89 3.41 -4.35
N TYR A 171 17.49 2.21 -3.97
CA TYR A 171 18.10 1.49 -2.85
C TYR A 171 18.79 0.19 -3.23
N ARG A 172 18.62 -0.32 -4.45
CA ARG A 172 19.09 -1.65 -4.86
C ARG A 172 18.54 -2.72 -3.89
N ASN A 173 19.41 -3.54 -3.30
CA ASN A 173 19.04 -4.59 -2.36
C ASN A 173 18.85 -4.12 -0.90
N ARG A 174 18.87 -2.81 -0.65
CA ARG A 174 18.80 -2.24 0.70
C ARG A 174 17.34 -1.99 1.14
N ARG A 175 16.48 -3.04 1.08
CA ARG A 175 15.09 -2.95 1.53
C ARG A 175 14.93 -2.41 2.96
N PRO A 176 15.78 -2.78 3.96
CA PRO A 176 15.67 -2.21 5.30
C PRO A 176 15.82 -0.68 5.31
N GLU A 177 16.79 -0.14 4.56
CA GLU A 177 17.02 1.31 4.45
C GLU A 177 15.84 2.02 3.77
N TYR A 178 15.25 1.41 2.73
CA TYR A 178 14.04 1.93 2.10
C TYR A 178 12.88 2.03 3.10
N LEU A 179 12.63 0.98 3.88
CA LEU A 179 11.56 0.95 4.88
C LEU A 179 11.77 1.96 6.01
N GLU A 180 13.01 2.12 6.50
CA GLU A 180 13.35 3.16 7.47
C GLU A 180 13.07 4.57 6.90
N ASN A 181 13.53 4.84 5.69
CA ASN A 181 13.32 6.13 5.06
C ASN A 181 11.84 6.38 4.71
N PHE A 182 11.11 5.35 4.26
CA PHE A 182 9.66 5.45 4.06
C PHE A 182 8.97 5.85 5.35
N TYR A 183 9.25 5.15 6.47
CA TYR A 183 8.64 5.42 7.76
C TYR A 183 8.95 6.83 8.27
N GLU A 184 10.23 7.21 8.25
CA GLU A 184 10.72 8.45 8.86
C GLU A 184 10.40 9.71 8.05
N LYS A 185 10.22 9.58 6.70
CA LYS A 185 10.28 10.74 5.81
C LYS A 185 9.16 10.81 4.77
N LEU A 186 8.35 9.75 4.61
CA LEU A 186 7.31 9.74 3.57
C LEU A 186 5.90 9.58 4.12
N ILE A 187 5.69 8.90 5.25
CA ILE A 187 4.33 8.58 5.70
C ILE A 187 3.51 9.83 5.94
N ASN A 188 2.32 9.86 5.35
CA ASN A 188 1.28 10.86 5.57
C ASN A 188 0.43 10.43 6.78
N TRP A 189 0.91 10.76 7.99
CA TRP A 189 0.25 10.37 9.22
C TRP A 189 -1.16 10.94 9.38
N GLU A 190 -1.45 12.10 8.81
CA GLU A 190 -2.79 12.69 8.82
C GLU A 190 -3.77 11.85 7.99
N PHE A 191 -3.32 11.35 6.84
CA PHE A 191 -4.10 10.39 6.06
C PHE A 191 -4.34 9.11 6.85
N VAL A 192 -3.29 8.53 7.47
CA VAL A 192 -3.41 7.31 8.27
C VAL A 192 -4.40 7.50 9.42
N GLU A 193 -4.32 8.63 10.15
CA GLU A 193 -5.28 8.97 11.20
C GLU A 193 -6.72 9.05 10.68
N SER A 194 -6.93 9.67 9.51
CA SER A 194 -8.25 9.80 8.90
C SER A 194 -8.90 8.46 8.55
N GLN A 195 -8.12 7.37 8.51
CA GLN A 195 -8.62 6.02 8.26
C GLN A 195 -9.03 5.27 9.53
N LEU A 196 -8.87 5.85 10.72
CA LEU A 196 -9.21 5.18 11.99
C LEU A 196 -10.71 4.99 12.21
N ASP A 197 -11.56 5.80 11.57
CA ASP A 197 -13.03 5.81 11.72
C ASP A 197 -13.73 4.92 10.71
#